data_ef51c7a3816724780bc7c08f65e2c969
#
_entry.id   ef51c7a3816724780bc7c08f65e2c969
#
_cell.length_a   1.000
_cell.length_b   1.000
_cell.length_c   1.000
_cell.angle_alpha   90.00
_cell.angle_beta   90.00
_cell.angle_gamma   90.00
#
_symmetry.space_group_name_H-M   'P 1'
#
loop_
_entity.id
_entity.type
_entity.pdbx_description
1 polymer ?
#
loop_
_entity_poly.entity_id
_entity_poly.type
_entity_poly.pdbx_seq_one_letter_code
_entity_poly.pdbx_strand_id
1 'polypeptide(L)'
;MLEVNKNTVRGDTDALISFGEGLNWSALDGAVKHAAKRHVLDTFGVVIAGASGDLTQKLEGVLARVRGPGRIPVPGRKRATDLLDAAQIAGTAGHGIELDDGYRQGSVHPGVCVVPAIAALGYERGVDGRALLEAAVLGYETVIAVSRACHPDLRRRGFHPTGTTGVFGAAMAAGHMLRLPNDLMSNALGLAASSAAGLFAFVNGGADVKRLHAGHAAREGLQAALRSEEHTSELQSRLHL
;
A
#
# COMPACT_ATOMS: atom_id res chain seq x y z
N MET A 1 -33.88 -2.13 9.72
CA MET A 1 -33.17 -3.03 8.81
C MET A 1 -33.27 -2.40 7.43
N LEU A 2 -32.20 -1.79 6.94
CA LEU A 2 -32.17 -1.20 5.59
C LEU A 2 -31.93 -2.34 4.60
N GLU A 3 -32.93 -2.68 3.80
CA GLU A 3 -32.73 -3.56 2.64
C GLU A 3 -31.82 -2.87 1.64
N VAL A 4 -30.59 -3.34 1.54
CA VAL A 4 -29.68 -2.93 0.47
C VAL A 4 -30.19 -3.59 -0.81
N ASN A 5 -30.74 -2.78 -1.70
CA ASN A 5 -31.18 -3.19 -3.02
C ASN A 5 -29.99 -3.74 -3.81
N LYS A 6 -29.95 -5.04 -4.02
CA LYS A 6 -28.85 -5.77 -4.72
C LYS A 6 -28.87 -5.59 -6.25
N ASN A 7 -29.66 -4.69 -6.80
CA ASN A 7 -29.75 -4.43 -8.23
C ASN A 7 -28.84 -3.28 -8.66
N THR A 8 -27.62 -3.62 -9.06
CA THR A 8 -26.93 -3.10 -10.25
C THR A 8 -26.59 -1.63 -10.33
N VAL A 9 -25.90 -1.10 -9.31
CA VAL A 9 -24.83 -0.14 -9.62
C VAL A 9 -23.53 -0.87 -9.26
N ARG A 10 -22.68 -1.15 -10.27
CA ARG A 10 -21.29 -1.57 -9.97
C ARG A 10 -20.73 -0.50 -9.05
N GLY A 11 -20.42 -0.86 -7.81
CA GLY A 11 -19.87 0.07 -6.85
C GLY A 11 -18.48 0.53 -7.30
N ASP A 12 -18.00 1.65 -6.77
CA ASP A 12 -16.65 2.16 -7.08
C ASP A 12 -15.57 1.10 -6.81
N THR A 13 -15.76 0.24 -5.81
CA THR A 13 -14.91 -0.92 -5.51
C THR A 13 -14.86 -1.91 -6.68
N ASP A 14 -16.03 -2.26 -7.24
CA ASP A 14 -16.10 -3.18 -8.39
C ASP A 14 -15.42 -2.59 -9.63
N ALA A 15 -15.49 -1.28 -9.81
CA ALA A 15 -14.81 -0.59 -10.91
C ALA A 15 -13.29 -0.68 -10.78
N LEU A 16 -12.74 -0.50 -9.57
CA LEU A 16 -11.31 -0.66 -9.31
C LEU A 16 -10.85 -2.11 -9.54
N ILE A 17 -11.61 -3.09 -9.05
CA ILE A 17 -11.29 -4.51 -9.23
C ILE A 17 -11.32 -4.87 -10.72
N SER A 18 -12.36 -4.47 -11.45
CA SER A 18 -12.49 -4.73 -12.90
C SER A 18 -11.37 -4.10 -13.71
N PHE A 19 -10.90 -2.90 -13.31
CA PHE A 19 -9.72 -2.28 -13.91
C PHE A 19 -8.47 -3.16 -13.71
N GLY A 20 -8.28 -3.69 -12.50
CA GLY A 20 -7.15 -4.58 -12.16
C GLY A 20 -7.18 -5.90 -12.94
N GLU A 21 -8.38 -6.50 -13.16
CA GLU A 21 -8.52 -7.70 -13.99
C GLU A 21 -8.11 -7.48 -15.45
N GLY A 22 -8.43 -6.29 -15.99
CA GLY A 22 -8.09 -5.92 -17.36
C GLY A 22 -6.63 -5.52 -17.55
N LEU A 23 -5.86 -5.34 -16.46
CA LEU A 23 -4.49 -4.88 -16.53
C LEU A 23 -3.58 -6.00 -17.06
N ASN A 24 -2.90 -5.71 -18.16
CA ASN A 24 -1.95 -6.61 -18.77
C ASN A 24 -0.74 -5.82 -19.25
N TRP A 25 0.45 -6.19 -18.78
CA TRP A 25 1.70 -5.53 -19.15
C TRP A 25 1.89 -5.41 -20.68
N SER A 26 1.50 -6.44 -21.43
CA SER A 26 1.66 -6.44 -22.89
C SER A 26 0.83 -5.35 -23.57
N ALA A 27 -0.35 -5.06 -23.03
CA ALA A 27 -1.29 -4.07 -23.55
C ALA A 27 -1.01 -2.64 -23.07
N LEU A 28 -0.19 -2.46 -22.01
CA LEU A 28 0.16 -1.13 -21.53
C LEU A 28 0.94 -0.33 -22.58
N ASP A 29 0.63 0.97 -22.68
CA ASP A 29 1.37 1.92 -23.50
C ASP A 29 2.85 1.99 -23.06
N GLY A 30 3.74 2.26 -24.02
CA GLY A 30 5.17 2.43 -23.77
C GLY A 30 5.49 3.55 -22.78
N ALA A 31 4.72 4.64 -22.80
CA ALA A 31 4.87 5.74 -21.85
C ALA A 31 4.51 5.32 -20.43
N VAL A 32 3.44 4.54 -20.25
CA VAL A 32 3.04 3.99 -18.94
C VAL A 32 4.11 3.02 -18.40
N LYS A 33 4.62 2.12 -19.26
CA LYS A 33 5.71 1.21 -18.90
C LYS A 33 6.97 1.96 -18.46
N HIS A 34 7.31 3.04 -19.15
CA HIS A 34 8.45 3.87 -18.81
C HIS A 34 8.22 4.63 -17.50
N ALA A 35 7.03 5.21 -17.30
CA ALA A 35 6.65 5.87 -16.05
C ALA A 35 6.73 4.91 -14.86
N ALA A 36 6.15 3.71 -14.97
CA ALA A 36 6.21 2.70 -13.91
C ALA A 36 7.66 2.38 -13.49
N LYS A 37 8.55 2.18 -14.47
CA LYS A 37 9.99 1.94 -14.19
C LYS A 37 10.63 3.12 -13.45
N ARG A 38 10.33 4.35 -13.85
CA ARG A 38 10.87 5.56 -13.21
C ARG A 38 10.37 5.71 -11.78
N HIS A 39 9.07 5.54 -11.54
CA HIS A 39 8.49 5.66 -10.20
C HIS A 39 9.00 4.58 -9.25
N VAL A 40 9.12 3.33 -9.71
CA VAL A 40 9.71 2.26 -8.90
C VAL A 40 11.18 2.54 -8.60
N LEU A 41 11.97 2.97 -9.59
CA LEU A 41 13.38 3.34 -9.40
C LEU A 41 13.53 4.52 -8.43
N ASP A 42 12.72 5.57 -8.59
CA ASP A 42 12.67 6.74 -7.72
C ASP A 42 12.37 6.32 -6.27
N THR A 43 11.34 5.51 -6.08
CA THR A 43 10.97 5.02 -4.74
C THR A 43 12.11 4.21 -4.10
N PHE A 44 12.76 3.32 -4.84
CA PHE A 44 13.95 2.62 -4.29
C PHE A 44 15.07 3.59 -3.93
N GLY A 45 15.28 4.64 -4.73
CA GLY A 45 16.25 5.69 -4.46
C GLY A 45 15.98 6.38 -3.13
N VAL A 46 14.77 6.84 -2.90
CA VAL A 46 14.40 7.53 -1.65
C VAL A 46 14.37 6.59 -0.45
N VAL A 47 14.01 5.31 -0.63
CA VAL A 47 14.10 4.28 0.43
C VAL A 47 15.54 4.11 0.88
N ILE A 48 16.49 3.95 -0.06
CA ILE A 48 17.92 3.80 0.26
C ILE A 48 18.45 5.06 0.93
N ALA A 49 18.11 6.23 0.43
CA ALA A 49 18.56 7.50 0.99
C ALA A 49 18.02 7.74 2.42
N GLY A 50 16.75 7.40 2.67
CA GLY A 50 16.11 7.53 3.99
C GLY A 50 16.41 6.40 4.98
N ALA A 51 17.07 5.32 4.51
CA ALA A 51 17.34 4.13 5.33
C ALA A 51 18.22 4.40 6.57
N SER A 52 19.10 5.39 6.50
CA SER A 52 19.96 5.81 7.62
C SER A 52 19.32 6.85 8.54
N GLY A 53 18.10 7.30 8.24
CA GLY A 53 17.41 8.30 9.05
C GLY A 53 17.07 7.81 10.46
N ASP A 54 17.11 8.71 11.44
CA ASP A 54 16.89 8.43 12.86
C ASP A 54 15.59 7.70 13.13
N LEU A 55 14.49 8.14 12.50
CA LEU A 55 13.18 7.52 12.66
C LEU A 55 13.17 6.08 12.14
N THR A 56 13.78 5.85 10.97
CA THR A 56 13.89 4.51 10.38
C THR A 56 14.68 3.57 11.29
N GLN A 57 15.78 4.03 11.86
CA GLN A 57 16.60 3.24 12.79
C GLN A 57 15.85 2.93 14.11
N LYS A 58 15.13 3.90 14.64
CA LYS A 58 14.31 3.72 15.85
C LYS A 58 13.20 2.71 15.61
N LEU A 59 12.49 2.83 14.48
CA LEU A 59 11.44 1.89 14.07
C LEU A 59 12.00 0.48 13.95
N GLU A 60 13.08 0.28 13.16
CA GLU A 60 13.72 -1.02 13.02
C GLU A 60 14.14 -1.61 14.37
N GLY A 61 14.72 -0.78 15.25
CA GLY A 61 15.13 -1.21 16.58
C GLY A 61 13.97 -1.70 17.47
N VAL A 62 12.80 -1.06 17.38
CA VAL A 62 11.58 -1.49 18.09
C VAL A 62 11.06 -2.80 17.52
N LEU A 63 10.87 -2.88 16.20
CA LEU A 63 10.35 -4.07 15.51
C LEU A 63 11.25 -5.28 15.74
N ALA A 64 12.56 -5.09 15.69
CA ALA A 64 13.53 -6.14 15.95
C ALA A 64 13.44 -6.75 17.35
N ARG A 65 13.10 -5.95 18.35
CA ARG A 65 12.90 -6.44 19.74
C ARG A 65 11.59 -7.21 19.92
N VAL A 66 10.55 -6.80 19.20
CA VAL A 66 9.20 -7.36 19.35
C VAL A 66 9.00 -8.61 18.48
N ARG A 67 9.54 -8.60 17.26
CA ARG A 67 9.27 -9.64 16.26
C ARG A 67 10.43 -10.61 16.00
N GLY A 68 11.65 -10.19 16.32
CA GLY A 68 12.85 -10.97 16.06
C GLY A 68 13.38 -10.84 14.61
N PRO A 69 14.28 -11.76 14.20
CA PRO A 69 14.88 -11.75 12.86
C PRO A 69 13.91 -12.30 11.82
N GLY A 70 14.06 -11.84 10.58
CA GLY A 70 13.37 -12.38 9.40
C GLY A 70 14.32 -12.58 8.22
N ARG A 71 13.76 -12.77 7.03
CA ARG A 71 14.52 -13.06 5.80
C ARG A 71 14.36 -12.03 4.69
N ILE A 72 13.46 -11.06 4.85
CA ILE A 72 13.17 -10.06 3.83
C ILE A 72 14.15 -8.89 3.97
N PRO A 73 14.95 -8.59 2.94
CA PRO A 73 15.84 -7.45 2.98
C PRO A 73 15.07 -6.13 2.83
N VAL A 74 15.57 -5.11 3.50
CA VAL A 74 15.11 -3.73 3.29
C VAL A 74 16.24 -2.96 2.59
N PRO A 75 15.98 -2.33 1.43
CA PRO A 75 17.00 -1.58 0.71
C PRO A 75 17.69 -0.54 1.60
N GLY A 76 19.01 -0.50 1.59
CA GLY A 76 19.82 0.39 2.44
C GLY A 76 19.96 -0.06 3.90
N ARG A 77 19.38 -1.19 4.32
CA ARG A 77 19.54 -1.75 5.67
C ARG A 77 20.36 -3.04 5.62
N LYS A 78 21.14 -3.30 6.68
CA LYS A 78 21.95 -4.52 6.79
C LYS A 78 21.17 -5.72 7.34
N ARG A 79 20.10 -5.44 8.10
CA ARG A 79 19.30 -6.46 8.77
C ARG A 79 18.11 -6.86 7.91
N ALA A 80 17.91 -8.15 7.73
CA ALA A 80 16.66 -8.67 7.19
C ALA A 80 15.59 -8.76 8.31
N THR A 81 14.33 -8.65 7.93
CA THR A 81 13.19 -8.63 8.86
C THR A 81 12.04 -9.48 8.31
N ASP A 82 10.91 -9.53 9.00
CA ASP A 82 9.73 -10.20 8.47
C ASP A 82 9.08 -9.40 7.33
N LEU A 83 8.14 -10.03 6.63
CA LEU A 83 7.52 -9.49 5.43
C LEU A 83 6.83 -8.13 5.66
N LEU A 84 5.99 -8.05 6.70
CA LEU A 84 5.22 -6.84 6.99
C LEU A 84 6.09 -5.71 7.52
N ASP A 85 7.06 -6.05 8.36
CA ASP A 85 8.00 -5.07 8.89
C ASP A 85 8.93 -4.52 7.80
N ALA A 86 9.30 -5.33 6.80
CA ALA A 86 10.06 -4.87 5.64
C ALA A 86 9.31 -3.78 4.86
N ALA A 87 8.03 -4.00 4.59
CA ALA A 87 7.18 -3.01 3.94
C ALA A 87 7.07 -1.73 4.79
N GLN A 88 6.87 -1.88 6.11
CA GLN A 88 6.75 -0.75 7.03
C GLN A 88 8.03 0.08 7.11
N ILE A 89 9.19 -0.57 7.29
CA ILE A 89 10.49 0.11 7.39
C ILE A 89 10.81 0.83 6.08
N ALA A 90 10.64 0.15 4.93
CA ALA A 90 10.90 0.74 3.62
C ALA A 90 9.99 1.93 3.31
N GLY A 91 8.68 1.84 3.57
CA GLY A 91 7.76 2.95 3.38
C GLY A 91 8.07 4.15 4.27
N THR A 92 8.43 3.90 5.53
CA THR A 92 8.87 4.95 6.46
C THR A 92 10.17 5.60 6.00
N ALA A 93 11.14 4.81 5.56
CA ALA A 93 12.41 5.31 5.04
C ALA A 93 12.21 6.18 3.80
N GLY A 94 11.42 5.71 2.82
CA GLY A 94 11.15 6.42 1.57
C GLY A 94 10.49 7.78 1.81
N HIS A 95 9.56 7.87 2.76
CA HIS A 95 8.90 9.12 3.13
C HIS A 95 9.74 9.99 4.07
N GLY A 96 10.89 9.44 4.54
CA GLY A 96 11.73 10.05 5.58
C GLY A 96 12.40 11.36 5.20
N ILE A 97 12.72 11.55 3.94
CA ILE A 97 13.51 12.70 3.44
C ILE A 97 12.72 13.69 2.58
N GLU A 98 11.41 13.49 2.42
CA GLU A 98 10.50 14.39 1.68
C GLU A 98 10.91 14.61 0.20
N LEU A 99 11.53 13.61 -0.44
CA LEU A 99 11.92 13.61 -1.86
C LEU A 99 11.14 12.58 -2.67
N ASP A 100 10.21 11.87 -2.05
CA ASP A 100 9.34 10.90 -2.67
C ASP A 100 8.30 11.56 -3.60
N ASP A 101 7.82 10.78 -4.56
CA ASP A 101 6.85 11.24 -5.55
C ASP A 101 5.55 11.76 -4.92
N GLY A 102 4.79 12.53 -5.67
CA GLY A 102 3.55 13.09 -5.16
C GLY A 102 2.51 13.36 -6.24
N TYR A 103 1.25 13.17 -5.88
CA TYR A 103 0.10 13.50 -6.71
C TYR A 103 -0.72 14.62 -6.07
N ARG A 104 -0.61 15.83 -6.62
CA ARG A 104 -1.17 17.06 -6.03
C ARG A 104 -2.69 17.03 -5.89
N GLN A 105 -3.42 16.52 -6.90
CA GLN A 105 -4.88 16.50 -6.92
C GLN A 105 -5.48 15.57 -5.87
N GLY A 106 -4.69 14.64 -5.32
CA GLY A 106 -5.08 13.80 -4.18
C GLY A 106 -4.34 14.15 -2.89
N SER A 107 -3.36 15.07 -2.95
CA SER A 107 -2.48 15.40 -1.81
C SER A 107 -1.81 14.17 -1.19
N VAL A 108 -1.32 13.25 -2.03
CA VAL A 108 -0.85 11.90 -1.64
C VAL A 108 0.51 11.59 -2.25
N HIS A 109 1.27 10.71 -1.60
CA HIS A 109 2.54 10.15 -2.04
C HIS A 109 2.38 8.65 -2.30
N PRO A 110 2.08 8.23 -3.56
CA PRO A 110 1.71 6.84 -3.86
C PRO A 110 2.87 5.86 -3.70
N GLY A 111 4.06 6.24 -4.21
CA GLY A 111 5.21 5.33 -4.32
C GLY A 111 5.60 4.69 -3.00
N VAL A 112 5.72 5.49 -1.95
CA VAL A 112 6.16 5.03 -0.63
C VAL A 112 5.14 4.16 0.12
N CYS A 113 3.91 4.06 -0.38
CA CYS A 113 2.91 3.11 0.12
C CYS A 113 2.90 1.83 -0.70
N VAL A 114 2.95 1.94 -2.03
CA VAL A 114 2.78 0.82 -2.96
C VAL A 114 4.07 0.02 -3.13
N VAL A 115 5.16 0.68 -3.51
CA VAL A 115 6.41 -0.01 -3.88
C VAL A 115 7.02 -0.81 -2.73
N PRO A 116 7.08 -0.32 -1.47
CA PRO A 116 7.55 -1.12 -0.34
C PRO A 116 6.76 -2.41 -0.12
N ALA A 117 5.44 -2.35 -0.24
CA ALA A 117 4.56 -3.51 -0.06
C ALA A 117 4.84 -4.58 -1.12
N ILE A 118 4.85 -4.20 -2.41
CA ILE A 118 5.08 -5.14 -3.51
C ILE A 118 6.54 -5.60 -3.61
N ALA A 119 7.51 -4.78 -3.20
CA ALA A 119 8.92 -5.20 -3.18
C ALA A 119 9.16 -6.29 -2.12
N ALA A 120 8.63 -6.10 -0.91
CA ALA A 120 8.72 -7.10 0.14
C ALA A 120 8.03 -8.43 -0.27
N LEU A 121 6.80 -8.35 -0.79
CA LEU A 121 6.04 -9.51 -1.27
C LEU A 121 6.73 -10.17 -2.48
N GLY A 122 7.25 -9.37 -3.41
CA GLY A 122 7.95 -9.86 -4.59
C GLY A 122 9.20 -10.64 -4.24
N TYR A 123 9.97 -10.17 -3.26
CA TYR A 123 11.12 -10.92 -2.73
C TYR A 123 10.68 -12.24 -2.08
N GLU A 124 9.65 -12.19 -1.23
CA GLU A 124 9.10 -13.36 -0.53
C GLU A 124 8.62 -14.44 -1.51
N ARG A 125 8.00 -14.06 -2.62
CA ARG A 125 7.39 -14.96 -3.59
C ARG A 125 8.26 -15.28 -4.80
N GLY A 126 9.42 -14.62 -4.94
CA GLY A 126 10.29 -14.79 -6.11
C GLY A 126 9.67 -14.25 -7.40
N VAL A 127 8.91 -13.16 -7.31
CA VAL A 127 8.19 -12.57 -8.44
C VAL A 127 9.17 -11.81 -9.34
N ASP A 128 8.97 -11.88 -10.67
CA ASP A 128 9.80 -11.15 -11.62
C ASP A 128 9.50 -9.64 -11.67
N GLY A 129 10.43 -8.88 -12.25
CA GLY A 129 10.31 -7.43 -12.31
C GLY A 129 9.14 -6.94 -13.17
N ARG A 130 8.63 -7.74 -14.11
CA ARG A 130 7.46 -7.39 -14.92
C ARG A 130 6.20 -7.39 -14.07
N ALA A 131 5.98 -8.45 -13.33
CA ALA A 131 4.83 -8.56 -12.44
C ALA A 131 4.87 -7.49 -11.33
N LEU A 132 6.04 -7.15 -10.83
CA LEU A 132 6.22 -6.04 -9.88
C LEU A 132 5.81 -4.70 -10.50
N LEU A 133 6.23 -4.40 -11.73
CA LEU A 133 5.89 -3.16 -12.43
C LEU A 133 4.39 -3.08 -12.76
N GLU A 134 3.78 -4.20 -13.13
CA GLU A 134 2.34 -4.30 -13.37
C GLU A 134 1.54 -4.00 -12.10
N ALA A 135 1.92 -4.63 -10.98
CA ALA A 135 1.33 -4.35 -9.67
C ALA A 135 1.56 -2.88 -9.24
N ALA A 136 2.71 -2.29 -9.54
CA ALA A 136 2.96 -0.89 -9.26
C ALA A 136 1.97 0.03 -10.00
N VAL A 137 1.73 -0.21 -11.31
CA VAL A 137 0.73 0.56 -12.07
C VAL A 137 -0.63 0.49 -11.41
N LEU A 138 -1.10 -0.71 -11.09
CA LEU A 138 -2.40 -0.90 -10.45
C LEU A 138 -2.49 -0.20 -9.08
N GLY A 139 -1.46 -0.34 -8.27
CA GLY A 139 -1.41 0.31 -6.95
C GLY A 139 -1.45 1.82 -7.05
N TYR A 140 -0.67 2.42 -7.96
CA TYR A 140 -0.68 3.86 -8.19
C TYR A 140 -2.04 4.37 -8.64
N GLU A 141 -2.65 3.74 -9.64
CA GLU A 141 -3.97 4.12 -10.14
C GLU A 141 -5.03 4.02 -9.03
N THR A 142 -4.95 3.00 -8.19
CA THR A 142 -5.86 2.84 -7.04
C THR A 142 -5.68 3.97 -6.02
N VAL A 143 -4.45 4.27 -5.61
CA VAL A 143 -4.17 5.40 -4.68
C VAL A 143 -4.69 6.70 -5.25
N ILE A 144 -4.41 6.95 -6.54
CA ILE A 144 -4.80 8.18 -7.23
C ILE A 144 -6.33 8.28 -7.30
N ALA A 145 -7.03 7.23 -7.70
CA ALA A 145 -8.49 7.21 -7.79
C ALA A 145 -9.13 7.51 -6.43
N VAL A 146 -8.75 6.75 -5.39
CA VAL A 146 -9.30 6.91 -4.04
C VAL A 146 -8.96 8.29 -3.46
N SER A 147 -7.71 8.74 -3.60
CA SER A 147 -7.31 10.04 -3.05
C SER A 147 -8.02 11.20 -3.73
N ARG A 148 -8.21 11.16 -5.06
CA ARG A 148 -8.99 12.17 -5.79
C ARG A 148 -10.44 12.23 -5.35
N ALA A 149 -11.07 11.07 -5.17
CA ALA A 149 -12.47 10.99 -4.72
C ALA A 149 -12.66 11.60 -3.33
N CYS A 150 -11.66 11.51 -2.46
CA CYS A 150 -11.71 12.02 -1.08
C CYS A 150 -11.16 13.46 -0.93
N HIS A 151 -10.44 13.98 -1.92
CA HIS A 151 -9.83 15.31 -1.83
C HIS A 151 -10.81 16.41 -2.24
N PRO A 152 -10.84 17.57 -1.55
CA PRO A 152 -9.99 18.00 -0.42
C PRO A 152 -10.55 17.65 0.98
N ASP A 153 -11.71 17.02 1.08
CA ASP A 153 -12.44 16.89 2.34
C ASP A 153 -11.72 16.00 3.36
N LEU A 154 -11.07 14.94 2.92
CA LEU A 154 -10.28 14.08 3.80
C LEU A 154 -9.22 14.90 4.57
N ARG A 155 -8.47 15.74 3.85
CA ARG A 155 -7.46 16.62 4.45
C ARG A 155 -8.08 17.70 5.32
N ARG A 156 -9.19 18.31 4.92
CA ARG A 156 -9.91 19.31 5.70
C ARG A 156 -10.42 18.77 7.04
N ARG A 157 -10.78 17.48 7.07
CA ARG A 157 -11.18 16.75 8.28
C ARG A 157 -10.01 16.34 9.15
N GLY A 158 -8.79 16.67 8.78
CA GLY A 158 -7.59 16.42 9.59
C GLY A 158 -6.95 15.05 9.38
N PHE A 159 -7.25 14.37 8.28
CA PHE A 159 -6.59 13.12 7.91
C PHE A 159 -5.45 13.33 6.93
N HIS A 160 -4.41 12.47 7.03
CA HIS A 160 -3.27 12.45 6.12
C HIS A 160 -3.56 11.54 4.93
N PRO A 161 -3.77 12.06 3.71
CA PRO A 161 -4.17 11.23 2.56
C PRO A 161 -3.20 10.09 2.26
N THR A 162 -1.88 10.28 2.38
CA THR A 162 -0.90 9.22 2.17
C THR A 162 -1.16 8.01 3.08
N GLY A 163 -1.41 8.22 4.36
CA GLY A 163 -1.69 7.12 5.30
C GLY A 163 -3.07 6.50 5.09
N THR A 164 -4.09 7.32 4.79
CA THR A 164 -5.48 6.86 4.71
C THR A 164 -5.86 6.29 3.34
N THR A 165 -5.26 6.74 2.24
CA THR A 165 -5.58 6.24 0.89
C THR A 165 -4.50 5.32 0.32
N GLY A 166 -3.25 5.45 0.78
CA GLY A 166 -2.14 4.60 0.34
C GLY A 166 -2.35 3.12 0.65
N VAL A 167 -3.05 2.82 1.73
CA VAL A 167 -3.37 1.44 2.13
C VAL A 167 -4.17 0.68 1.08
N PHE A 168 -5.08 1.35 0.36
CA PHE A 168 -5.86 0.73 -0.72
C PHE A 168 -4.98 0.35 -1.91
N GLY A 169 -4.05 1.23 -2.30
CA GLY A 169 -3.13 0.92 -3.39
C GLY A 169 -2.15 -0.20 -3.04
N ALA A 170 -1.66 -0.24 -1.81
CA ALA A 170 -0.83 -1.33 -1.34
C ALA A 170 -1.59 -2.67 -1.32
N ALA A 171 -2.85 -2.68 -0.87
CA ALA A 171 -3.71 -3.86 -0.87
C ALA A 171 -4.03 -4.36 -2.28
N MET A 172 -4.42 -3.44 -3.19
CA MET A 172 -4.73 -3.77 -4.57
C MET A 172 -3.51 -4.33 -5.31
N ALA A 173 -2.35 -3.70 -5.16
CA ALA A 173 -1.11 -4.14 -5.79
C ALA A 173 -0.64 -5.51 -5.26
N ALA A 174 -0.68 -5.70 -3.94
CA ALA A 174 -0.33 -6.97 -3.31
C ALA A 174 -1.31 -8.08 -3.70
N GLY A 175 -2.62 -7.80 -3.70
CA GLY A 175 -3.67 -8.73 -4.10
C GLY A 175 -3.53 -9.16 -5.57
N HIS A 176 -3.18 -8.23 -6.46
CA HIS A 176 -2.89 -8.54 -7.86
C HIS A 176 -1.68 -9.48 -8.01
N MET A 177 -0.58 -9.24 -7.27
CA MET A 177 0.58 -10.14 -7.26
C MET A 177 0.25 -11.53 -6.71
N LEU A 178 -0.66 -11.61 -5.74
CA LEU A 178 -1.18 -12.87 -5.17
C LEU A 178 -2.21 -13.54 -6.08
N ARG A 179 -2.66 -12.86 -7.15
CA ARG A 179 -3.72 -13.30 -8.06
C ARG A 179 -5.04 -13.61 -7.35
N LEU A 180 -5.40 -12.73 -6.40
CA LEU A 180 -6.65 -12.90 -5.66
C LEU A 180 -7.84 -12.82 -6.61
N PRO A 181 -8.82 -13.73 -6.49
CA PRO A 181 -10.11 -13.58 -7.17
C PRO A 181 -10.87 -12.36 -6.65
N ASN A 182 -11.87 -11.90 -7.39
CA ASN A 182 -12.55 -10.62 -7.15
C ASN A 182 -13.19 -10.48 -5.78
N ASP A 183 -13.78 -11.54 -5.28
CA ASP A 183 -14.39 -11.60 -3.95
C ASP A 183 -13.33 -11.41 -2.86
N LEU A 184 -12.18 -12.07 -2.98
CA LEU A 184 -11.05 -11.90 -2.05
C LEU A 184 -10.39 -10.53 -2.22
N MET A 185 -10.31 -9.99 -3.44
CA MET A 185 -9.85 -8.62 -3.65
C MET A 185 -10.77 -7.59 -2.99
N SER A 186 -12.09 -7.80 -3.07
CA SER A 186 -13.07 -6.96 -2.37
C SER A 186 -12.89 -7.03 -0.85
N ASN A 187 -12.66 -8.23 -0.31
CA ASN A 187 -12.35 -8.43 1.12
C ASN A 187 -11.05 -7.71 1.51
N ALA A 188 -10.00 -7.80 0.70
CA ALA A 188 -8.73 -7.11 0.93
C ALA A 188 -8.93 -5.59 0.99
N LEU A 189 -9.72 -5.01 0.09
CA LEU A 189 -10.04 -3.59 0.10
C LEU A 189 -10.89 -3.19 1.33
N GLY A 190 -11.81 -4.04 1.76
CA GLY A 190 -12.59 -3.84 2.99
C GLY A 190 -11.71 -3.84 4.25
N LEU A 191 -10.75 -4.78 4.34
CA LEU A 191 -9.75 -4.82 5.41
C LEU A 191 -8.82 -3.60 5.38
N ALA A 192 -8.38 -3.20 4.18
CA ALA A 192 -7.58 -1.99 3.99
C ALA A 192 -8.32 -0.73 4.47
N ALA A 193 -9.62 -0.62 4.15
CA ALA A 193 -10.46 0.48 4.62
C ALA A 193 -10.52 0.54 6.16
N SER A 194 -10.62 -0.61 6.82
CA SER A 194 -10.65 -0.70 8.29
C SER A 194 -9.30 -0.36 8.94
N SER A 195 -8.20 -0.46 8.18
CA SER A 195 -6.84 -0.15 8.62
C SER A 195 -6.38 1.26 8.19
N ALA A 196 -7.22 2.01 7.45
CA ALA A 196 -6.89 3.34 6.97
C ALA A 196 -6.68 4.30 8.15
N ALA A 197 -5.48 4.86 8.29
CA ALA A 197 -5.10 5.69 9.43
C ALA A 197 -4.12 6.79 9.05
N GLY A 198 -4.02 7.78 9.93
CA GLY A 198 -3.08 8.89 9.81
C GLY A 198 -3.76 10.24 10.03
N LEU A 199 -3.37 10.96 11.08
CA LEU A 199 -3.85 12.30 11.35
C LEU A 199 -2.90 13.35 10.76
N PHE A 200 -3.45 14.45 10.28
CA PHE A 200 -2.69 15.57 9.72
C PHE A 200 -2.14 16.52 10.81
N ALA A 201 -2.39 16.22 12.08
CA ALA A 201 -2.01 17.04 13.23
C ALA A 201 -0.49 17.28 13.35
N PHE A 202 0.35 16.45 12.71
CA PHE A 202 1.80 16.63 12.68
C PHE A 202 2.25 17.99 12.12
N VAL A 203 1.43 18.61 11.26
CA VAL A 203 1.72 19.95 10.69
C VAL A 203 1.83 21.02 11.76
N ASN A 204 1.06 20.90 12.83
CA ASN A 204 1.04 21.89 13.93
C ASN A 204 2.12 21.61 14.98
N GLY A 205 2.57 20.36 15.11
CA GLY A 205 3.48 19.95 16.17
C GLY A 205 4.90 19.59 15.72
N GLY A 206 5.18 19.60 14.40
CA GLY A 206 6.49 19.21 13.85
C GLY A 206 6.88 17.76 14.14
N ALA A 207 5.90 16.87 14.38
CA ALA A 207 6.16 15.49 14.76
C ALA A 207 6.56 14.63 13.55
N ASP A 208 7.50 13.72 13.74
CA ASP A 208 8.00 12.79 12.73
C ASP A 208 6.97 11.71 12.32
N VAL A 209 5.83 11.65 13.01
CA VAL A 209 4.79 10.65 12.78
C VAL A 209 4.25 10.63 11.33
N LYS A 210 4.33 11.75 10.60
CA LYS A 210 3.98 11.82 9.17
C LYS A 210 4.63 10.68 8.39
N ARG A 211 5.92 10.46 8.61
CA ARG A 211 6.74 9.49 7.87
C ARG A 211 6.33 8.04 8.16
N LEU A 212 5.87 7.78 9.38
CA LEU A 212 5.34 6.47 9.78
C LEU A 212 4.05 6.11 9.04
N HIS A 213 3.24 7.10 8.63
CA HIS A 213 1.97 6.84 7.95
C HIS A 213 2.14 6.13 6.61
N ALA A 214 3.19 6.44 5.84
CA ALA A 214 3.47 5.74 4.59
C ALA A 214 3.87 4.28 4.83
N GLY A 215 4.75 4.03 5.81
CA GLY A 215 5.12 2.68 6.21
C GLY A 215 3.93 1.88 6.77
N HIS A 216 3.08 2.52 7.57
CA HIS A 216 1.83 1.92 8.05
C HIS A 216 0.93 1.53 6.88
N ALA A 217 0.69 2.42 5.93
CA ALA A 217 -0.15 2.13 4.76
C ALA A 217 0.42 0.97 3.92
N ALA A 218 1.73 0.92 3.69
CA ALA A 218 2.39 -0.18 2.98
C ALA A 218 2.19 -1.52 3.70
N ARG A 219 2.42 -1.54 5.01
CA ARG A 219 2.25 -2.72 5.85
C ARG A 219 0.82 -3.21 5.89
N GLU A 220 -0.13 -2.34 6.26
CA GLU A 220 -1.52 -2.73 6.47
C GLU A 220 -2.21 -3.10 5.16
N GLY A 221 -1.86 -2.45 4.03
CA GLY A 221 -2.36 -2.86 2.72
C GLY A 221 -1.85 -4.24 2.31
N LEU A 222 -0.55 -4.52 2.52
CA LEU A 222 0.00 -5.86 2.30
C LEU A 222 -0.67 -6.90 3.21
N GLN A 223 -0.83 -6.59 4.50
CA GLN A 223 -1.50 -7.46 5.45
C GLN A 223 -2.96 -7.73 5.05
N ALA A 224 -3.67 -6.70 4.58
CA ALA A 224 -5.05 -6.84 4.12
C ALA A 224 -5.18 -7.83 2.95
N ALA A 225 -4.26 -7.76 1.97
CA ALA A 225 -4.23 -8.70 0.86
C ALA A 225 -3.93 -10.13 1.33
N LEU A 226 -2.96 -10.32 2.24
CA LEU A 226 -2.62 -11.64 2.78
C LEU A 226 -3.73 -12.26 3.63
N ARG A 227 -4.53 -11.44 4.33
CA ARG A 227 -5.62 -11.88 5.19
C ARG A 227 -6.96 -12.03 4.50
N SER A 228 -7.06 -11.65 3.24
CA SER A 228 -8.33 -11.70 2.51
C SER A 228 -8.94 -13.12 2.45
N GLU A 229 -8.10 -14.15 2.42
CA GLU A 229 -8.51 -15.55 2.44
C GLU A 229 -9.05 -15.99 3.80
N GLU A 230 -8.54 -15.46 4.91
CA GLU A 230 -8.96 -15.83 6.27
C GLU A 230 -10.43 -15.47 6.53
N HIS A 231 -10.92 -14.37 5.97
CA HIS A 231 -12.29 -13.92 6.17
C HIS A 231 -13.36 -14.76 5.48
N THR A 232 -13.03 -15.49 4.43
CA THR A 232 -13.99 -16.35 3.71
C THR A 232 -14.25 -17.66 4.43
N SER A 233 -13.26 -18.23 5.11
CA SER A 233 -13.40 -19.52 5.78
C SER A 233 -14.06 -19.43 7.15
N GLU A 234 -13.82 -18.38 7.93
CA GLU A 234 -14.35 -18.25 9.30
C GLU A 234 -15.72 -17.59 9.40
N LEU A 235 -16.02 -16.58 8.57
CA LEU A 235 -17.33 -15.91 8.60
C LEU A 235 -18.43 -16.76 7.94
N GLN A 236 -18.11 -17.48 6.88
CA GLN A 236 -19.08 -18.39 6.27
C GLN A 236 -19.40 -19.59 7.17
N SER A 237 -18.44 -20.11 7.94
CA SER A 237 -18.69 -21.18 8.89
C SER A 237 -19.52 -20.77 10.10
N ARG A 238 -19.52 -19.47 10.45
CA ARG A 238 -20.31 -18.91 11.58
C ARG A 238 -21.71 -18.45 11.19
N LEU A 239 -21.97 -18.24 9.88
CA LEU A 239 -23.28 -17.80 9.38
C LEU A 239 -24.18 -18.99 8.97
N HIS A 240 -23.72 -20.22 9.11
CA HIS A 240 -24.47 -21.45 8.88
C HIS A 240 -24.95 -22.11 10.20
N LEU A 241 -25.11 -21.33 11.27
CA LEU A 241 -25.84 -21.71 12.48
C LEU A 241 -27.27 -21.18 12.45
#